data_9e236c7573c64540f8dc7555de1be79b
#
_entry.id   9e236c7573c64540f8dc7555de1be79b
#
_cell.length_a   1.000
_cell.length_b   1.000
_cell.length_c   1.000
_cell.angle_alpha   90.00
_cell.angle_beta   90.00
_cell.angle_gamma   90.00
#
_symmetry.space_group_name_H-M   'P 1'
#
loop_
_entity.id
_entity.type
_entity.pdbx_description
1 polymer ?
#
loop_
_entity_poly.entity_id
_entity_poly.type
_entity_poly.pdbx_seq_one_letter_code
_entity_poly.pdbx_strand_id
1 'polypeptide(L)'
;MAVSFNGKHLAKFIRPEEYEAIYPQVELAHNQLESKTGAGNDFLGWLDLPVTYDKEEFARIKEAAQKIRSDSDVLLVAGIGGSYLGARAVVEAVKGLYHNELEDGPKIYFCGNSISPSYLNEYHCLCARARSSPSMSSPSPVPPPRPAWRSAFCASCWRMRWVLRK
;
A
#
# COMPACT_ATOMS: atom_id res chain seq x y z
N MET A 1 17.46 13.54 3.42
CA MET A 1 16.89 14.49 2.43
C MET A 1 15.95 15.39 3.20
N ALA A 2 16.14 16.71 3.15
CA ALA A 2 15.26 17.67 3.84
C ALA A 2 14.10 18.05 2.90
N VAL A 3 12.87 18.00 3.39
CA VAL A 3 11.69 18.49 2.69
C VAL A 3 11.53 19.97 3.02
N SER A 4 11.34 20.83 2.03
CA SER A 4 11.09 22.25 2.21
C SER A 4 9.87 22.70 1.42
N PHE A 5 9.13 23.66 1.97
CA PHE A 5 8.02 24.29 1.28
C PHE A 5 8.50 25.54 0.55
N ASN A 6 8.15 25.69 -0.72
CA ASN A 6 8.47 26.88 -1.51
C ASN A 6 7.19 27.59 -1.94
N GLY A 7 6.80 28.61 -1.21
CA GLY A 7 5.62 29.43 -1.46
C GLY A 7 5.80 30.57 -2.47
N LYS A 8 6.94 30.64 -3.19
CA LYS A 8 7.25 31.77 -4.10
C LYS A 8 6.15 32.10 -5.10
N HIS A 9 5.48 31.07 -5.62
CA HIS A 9 4.42 31.26 -6.61
C HIS A 9 3.07 31.71 -6.01
N LEU A 10 2.91 31.61 -4.69
CA LEU A 10 1.72 32.04 -3.95
C LEU A 10 1.69 33.55 -3.69
N ALA A 11 2.86 34.22 -3.73
CA ALA A 11 3.00 35.64 -3.39
C ALA A 11 2.16 36.60 -4.25
N LYS A 12 1.67 36.15 -5.41
CA LYS A 12 0.75 36.92 -6.27
C LYS A 12 -0.72 36.80 -5.86
N PHE A 13 -1.06 35.77 -5.06
CA PHE A 13 -2.44 35.42 -4.71
C PHE A 13 -2.73 35.64 -3.23
N ILE A 14 -1.72 35.50 -2.37
CA ILE A 14 -1.85 35.62 -0.93
C ILE A 14 -0.93 36.74 -0.45
N ARG A 15 -1.50 37.70 0.24
CA ARG A 15 -0.77 38.84 0.83
C ARG A 15 -0.15 38.43 2.17
N PRO A 16 0.94 39.06 2.59
CA PRO A 16 1.57 38.80 3.90
C PRO A 16 0.60 38.91 5.08
N GLU A 17 -0.31 39.89 5.05
CA GLU A 17 -1.29 40.12 6.12
C GLU A 17 -2.29 38.96 6.26
N GLU A 18 -2.57 38.22 5.17
CA GLU A 18 -3.45 37.03 5.18
C GLU A 18 -2.77 35.87 5.90
N TYR A 19 -1.45 35.71 5.75
CA TYR A 19 -0.68 34.73 6.53
C TYR A 19 -0.67 35.09 8.02
N GLU A 20 -0.44 36.35 8.36
CA GLU A 20 -0.46 36.79 9.75
C GLU A 20 -1.83 36.63 10.41
N ALA A 21 -2.90 36.86 9.66
CA ALA A 21 -4.27 36.68 10.16
C ALA A 21 -4.65 35.21 10.42
N ILE A 22 -4.13 34.23 9.62
CA ILE A 22 -4.44 32.83 9.80
C ILE A 22 -3.52 32.14 10.83
N TYR A 23 -2.32 32.68 11.06
CA TYR A 23 -1.30 32.05 11.89
C TYR A 23 -1.77 31.63 13.29
N PRO A 24 -2.53 32.45 14.05
CA PRO A 24 -3.04 32.06 15.36
C PRO A 24 -3.96 30.83 15.32
N GLN A 25 -4.72 30.64 14.23
CA GLN A 25 -5.59 29.48 14.05
C GLN A 25 -4.76 28.22 13.78
N VAL A 26 -3.70 28.35 12.98
CA VAL A 26 -2.76 27.26 12.71
C VAL A 26 -2.04 26.83 13.98
N GLU A 27 -1.58 27.79 14.78
CA GLU A 27 -0.93 27.53 16.06
C GLU A 27 -1.86 26.82 17.05
N LEU A 28 -3.12 27.27 17.15
CA LEU A 28 -4.12 26.62 17.98
C LEU A 28 -4.36 25.16 17.52
N ALA A 29 -4.54 24.94 16.22
CA ALA A 29 -4.76 23.61 15.66
C ALA A 29 -3.55 22.69 15.88
N HIS A 30 -2.34 23.21 15.72
CA HIS A 30 -1.10 22.49 16.00
C HIS A 30 -1.02 22.06 17.46
N ASN A 31 -1.27 22.99 18.37
CA ASN A 31 -1.25 22.71 19.82
C ASN A 31 -2.32 21.68 20.23
N GLN A 32 -3.50 21.71 19.62
CA GLN A 32 -4.54 20.70 19.84
C GLN A 32 -4.13 19.32 19.32
N LEU A 33 -3.44 19.27 18.18
CA LEU A 33 -2.93 18.03 17.60
C LEU A 33 -1.84 17.41 18.50
N GLU A 34 -0.84 18.19 18.88
CA GLU A 34 0.28 17.74 19.71
C GLU A 34 -0.18 17.31 21.13
N SER A 35 -1.10 18.08 21.74
CA SER A 35 -1.68 17.77 23.05
C SER A 35 -2.75 16.67 23.01
N LYS A 36 -3.18 16.27 21.80
CA LYS A 36 -4.24 15.26 21.58
C LYS A 36 -5.56 15.62 22.27
N THR A 37 -5.92 16.91 22.30
CA THR A 37 -7.12 17.44 22.98
C THR A 37 -8.25 17.84 22.04
N GLY A 38 -8.00 17.85 20.74
CA GLY A 38 -8.99 18.18 19.71
C GLY A 38 -10.01 17.08 19.45
N ALA A 39 -11.06 17.40 18.70
CA ALA A 39 -12.02 16.43 18.21
C ALA A 39 -11.33 15.38 17.32
N GLY A 40 -11.62 14.09 17.55
CA GLY A 40 -10.99 13.00 16.83
C GLY A 40 -9.64 12.55 17.40
N ASN A 41 -9.32 12.91 18.61
CA ASN A 41 -8.09 12.50 19.32
C ASN A 41 -7.91 10.98 19.41
N ASP A 42 -8.98 10.19 19.37
CA ASP A 42 -8.94 8.73 19.33
C ASP A 42 -8.26 8.16 18.07
N PHE A 43 -8.11 8.98 17.02
CA PHE A 43 -7.54 8.59 15.74
C PHE A 43 -6.11 9.11 15.51
N LEU A 44 -5.39 9.53 16.55
CA LEU A 44 -4.05 10.13 16.47
C LEU A 44 -2.91 9.12 16.67
N GLY A 45 -3.18 7.81 16.61
CA GLY A 45 -2.13 6.78 16.74
C GLY A 45 -0.99 6.89 15.72
N TRP A 46 -1.25 7.50 14.58
CA TRP A 46 -0.25 7.73 13.52
C TRP A 46 0.81 8.76 13.90
N LEU A 47 0.52 9.68 14.82
CA LEU A 47 1.40 10.80 15.17
C LEU A 47 2.72 10.29 15.77
N ASP A 48 2.64 9.39 16.73
CA ASP A 48 3.80 8.83 17.42
C ASP A 48 4.31 7.51 16.79
N LEU A 49 3.57 6.95 15.84
CA LEU A 49 3.86 5.64 15.25
C LEU A 49 5.30 5.48 14.74
N PRO A 50 5.95 6.49 14.13
CA PRO A 50 7.34 6.37 13.69
C PRO A 50 8.33 6.06 14.82
N VAL A 51 7.99 6.40 16.06
CA VAL A 51 8.84 6.21 17.25
C VAL A 51 8.32 5.05 18.12
N THR A 52 7.00 4.94 18.28
CA THR A 52 6.34 4.04 19.23
C THR A 52 5.83 2.74 18.60
N TYR A 53 6.17 2.45 17.34
CA TYR A 53 5.71 1.23 16.68
C TYR A 53 6.14 -0.03 17.42
N ASP A 54 5.30 -1.06 17.40
CA ASP A 54 5.60 -2.37 17.96
C ASP A 54 6.73 -3.05 17.17
N LYS A 55 7.87 -3.24 17.82
CA LYS A 55 9.06 -3.84 17.22
C LYS A 55 8.89 -5.33 16.93
N GLU A 56 8.12 -6.03 17.76
CA GLU A 56 7.84 -7.46 17.58
C GLU A 56 6.89 -7.67 16.41
N GLU A 57 5.84 -6.84 16.30
CA GLU A 57 4.96 -6.84 15.15
C GLU A 57 5.72 -6.52 13.87
N PHE A 58 6.60 -5.53 13.90
CA PHE A 58 7.43 -5.18 12.74
C PHE A 58 8.37 -6.31 12.33
N ALA A 59 8.93 -7.06 13.30
CA ALA A 59 9.73 -8.25 13.01
C ALA A 59 8.88 -9.32 12.30
N ARG A 60 7.67 -9.59 12.78
CA ARG A 60 6.73 -10.53 12.14
C ARG A 60 6.33 -10.08 10.72
N ILE A 61 6.16 -8.77 10.49
CA ILE A 61 5.90 -8.21 9.16
C ILE A 61 7.07 -8.50 8.22
N LYS A 62 8.31 -8.31 8.67
CA LYS A 62 9.51 -8.61 7.86
C LYS A 62 9.63 -10.08 7.52
N GLU A 63 9.38 -10.96 8.48
CA GLU A 63 9.38 -12.41 8.28
C GLU A 63 8.30 -12.83 7.27
N ALA A 64 7.09 -12.31 7.40
CA ALA A 64 6.01 -12.56 6.44
C ALA A 64 6.36 -12.06 5.03
N ALA A 65 6.99 -10.89 4.92
CA ALA A 65 7.43 -10.35 3.64
C ALA A 65 8.53 -11.22 3.01
N GLN A 66 9.45 -11.72 3.80
CA GLN A 66 10.51 -12.62 3.32
C GLN A 66 9.93 -13.97 2.86
N LYS A 67 8.98 -14.51 3.60
CA LYS A 67 8.24 -15.71 3.18
C LYS A 67 7.52 -15.50 1.84
N ILE A 68 6.82 -14.38 1.67
CA ILE A 68 6.15 -14.06 0.39
C ILE A 68 7.16 -14.00 -0.75
N ARG A 69 8.33 -13.40 -0.53
CA ARG A 69 9.39 -13.32 -1.55
C ARG A 69 9.93 -14.69 -1.94
N SER A 70 10.02 -15.62 -1.00
CA SER A 70 10.53 -16.97 -1.29
C SER A 70 9.50 -17.89 -1.95
N ASP A 71 8.22 -17.70 -1.60
CA ASP A 71 7.15 -18.65 -1.95
C ASP A 71 6.30 -18.20 -3.14
N SER A 72 6.49 -16.98 -3.64
CA SER A 72 5.53 -16.37 -4.56
C SER A 72 6.21 -15.63 -5.70
N ASP A 73 5.65 -15.76 -6.91
CA ASP A 73 6.07 -14.99 -8.08
C ASP A 73 5.20 -13.74 -8.28
N VAL A 74 4.01 -13.76 -7.73
CA VAL A 74 3.04 -12.66 -7.81
C VAL A 74 2.40 -12.40 -6.45
N LEU A 75 2.38 -11.15 -6.04
CA LEU A 75 1.61 -10.65 -4.89
C LEU A 75 0.46 -9.80 -5.41
N LEU A 76 -0.76 -10.26 -5.19
CA LEU A 76 -1.95 -9.51 -5.52
C LEU A 76 -2.49 -8.82 -4.26
N VAL A 77 -2.53 -7.51 -4.27
CA VAL A 77 -3.05 -6.68 -3.18
C VAL A 77 -4.45 -6.22 -3.53
N ALA A 78 -5.46 -6.83 -2.90
CA ALA A 78 -6.85 -6.45 -3.09
C ALA A 78 -7.27 -5.40 -2.05
N GLY A 79 -7.73 -4.26 -2.52
CA GLY A 79 -8.15 -3.17 -1.64
C GLY A 79 -8.76 -2.00 -2.41
N ILE A 80 -9.39 -1.10 -1.68
CA ILE A 80 -9.97 0.13 -2.22
C ILE A 80 -9.61 1.31 -1.31
N GLY A 81 -9.39 2.47 -1.88
CA GLY A 81 -9.07 3.70 -1.15
C GLY A 81 -7.86 3.55 -0.24
N GLY A 82 -7.98 3.95 1.03
CA GLY A 82 -6.89 3.90 2.00
C GLY A 82 -6.32 2.52 2.29
N SER A 83 -7.04 1.45 1.94
CA SER A 83 -6.57 0.09 2.18
C SER A 83 -5.44 -0.35 1.22
N TYR A 84 -5.23 0.34 0.11
CA TYR A 84 -4.13 0.02 -0.80
C TYR A 84 -3.31 1.22 -1.28
N LEU A 85 -3.89 2.43 -1.32
CA LEU A 85 -3.24 3.61 -1.89
C LEU A 85 -1.96 3.98 -1.15
N GLY A 86 -1.92 3.87 0.18
CA GLY A 86 -0.73 4.14 0.98
C GLY A 86 0.41 3.18 0.66
N ALA A 87 0.12 1.87 0.62
CA ALA A 87 1.11 0.86 0.25
C ALA A 87 1.60 1.04 -1.19
N ARG A 88 0.70 1.32 -2.13
CA ARG A 88 1.03 1.59 -3.52
C ARG A 88 1.93 2.82 -3.67
N ALA A 89 1.58 3.92 -3.01
CA ALA A 89 2.37 5.15 -3.04
C ALA A 89 3.80 4.92 -2.55
N VAL A 90 3.99 4.16 -1.46
CA VAL A 90 5.32 3.84 -0.95
C VAL A 90 6.09 2.93 -1.90
N VAL A 91 5.46 1.90 -2.45
CA VAL A 91 6.11 1.01 -3.43
C VAL A 91 6.56 1.80 -4.65
N GLU A 92 5.69 2.61 -5.25
CA GLU A 92 6.01 3.40 -6.44
C GLU A 92 7.06 4.50 -6.16
N ALA A 93 7.04 5.11 -4.96
CA ALA A 93 8.02 6.12 -4.58
C ALA A 93 9.42 5.54 -4.33
N VAL A 94 9.52 4.34 -3.75
CA VAL A 94 10.80 3.73 -3.37
C VAL A 94 11.39 2.90 -4.50
N LYS A 95 10.54 2.16 -5.23
CA LYS A 95 10.96 1.20 -6.26
C LYS A 95 10.74 1.71 -7.69
N GLY A 96 9.93 2.74 -7.87
CA GLY A 96 9.55 3.29 -9.17
C GLY A 96 8.32 2.60 -9.78
N LEU A 97 7.77 3.23 -10.82
CA LEU A 97 6.55 2.77 -11.49
C LEU A 97 6.74 1.43 -12.23
N TYR A 98 7.95 1.16 -12.69
CA TYR A 98 8.30 -0.03 -13.46
C TYR A 98 9.00 -1.11 -12.65
N HIS A 99 8.83 -1.08 -11.32
CA HIS A 99 9.47 -2.05 -10.42
C HIS A 99 9.20 -3.51 -10.79
N ASN A 100 8.02 -3.81 -11.31
CA ASN A 100 7.66 -5.16 -11.74
C ASN A 100 8.50 -5.68 -12.93
N GLU A 101 9.08 -4.78 -13.70
CA GLU A 101 9.88 -5.11 -14.89
C GLU A 101 11.39 -5.05 -14.62
N LEU A 102 11.78 -4.20 -13.66
CA LEU A 102 13.19 -3.88 -13.41
C LEU A 102 13.79 -4.62 -12.22
N GLU A 103 12.97 -5.13 -11.32
CA GLU A 103 13.44 -5.80 -10.12
C GLU A 103 13.15 -7.30 -10.13
N ASP A 104 14.08 -8.05 -9.54
CA ASP A 104 13.88 -9.46 -9.24
C ASP A 104 12.98 -9.63 -8.00
N GLY A 105 12.10 -10.60 -8.05
CA GLY A 105 11.18 -10.92 -6.96
C GLY A 105 9.72 -10.94 -7.37
N PRO A 106 8.79 -11.07 -6.42
CA PRO A 106 7.38 -11.13 -6.72
C PRO A 106 6.87 -9.87 -7.40
N LYS A 107 6.17 -10.04 -8.51
CA LYS A 107 5.46 -8.94 -9.17
C LYS A 107 4.30 -8.49 -8.30
N ILE A 108 4.18 -7.20 -8.04
CA ILE A 108 3.13 -6.64 -7.17
C ILE A 108 2.06 -5.98 -8.02
N TYR A 109 0.83 -6.44 -7.87
CA TYR A 109 -0.34 -5.87 -8.55
C TYR A 109 -1.41 -5.46 -7.55
N PHE A 110 -2.05 -4.33 -7.82
CA PHE A 110 -3.12 -3.78 -6.99
C PHE A 110 -4.46 -3.90 -7.68
N CYS A 111 -5.46 -4.48 -7.00
CA CYS A 111 -6.81 -4.69 -7.55
C CYS A 111 -7.89 -4.37 -6.51
N GLY A 112 -9.16 -4.32 -6.95
CA GLY A 112 -10.31 -4.08 -6.08
C GLY A 112 -10.87 -2.65 -6.14
N ASN A 113 -10.22 -1.75 -6.87
CA ASN A 113 -10.69 -0.38 -7.12
C ASN A 113 -11.72 -0.28 -8.25
N SER A 114 -12.00 -1.39 -8.95
CA SER A 114 -12.99 -1.47 -10.02
C SER A 114 -13.79 -2.77 -9.89
N ILE A 115 -15.09 -2.70 -10.20
CA ILE A 115 -16.01 -3.84 -10.29
C ILE A 115 -16.14 -4.37 -11.74
N SER A 116 -15.36 -3.82 -12.67
CA SER A 116 -15.40 -4.23 -14.08
C SER A 116 -14.95 -5.68 -14.26
N PRO A 117 -15.77 -6.55 -14.88
CA PRO A 117 -15.37 -7.93 -15.18
C PRO A 117 -14.15 -8.01 -16.11
N SER A 118 -14.03 -7.08 -17.06
CA SER A 118 -12.89 -7.01 -17.97
C SER A 118 -11.59 -6.76 -17.23
N TYR A 119 -11.60 -5.84 -16.28
CA TYR A 119 -10.45 -5.53 -15.43
C TYR A 119 -10.01 -6.74 -14.60
N LEU A 120 -10.96 -7.47 -14.01
CA LEU A 120 -10.66 -8.70 -13.26
C LEU A 120 -10.13 -9.82 -14.16
N ASN A 121 -10.62 -9.91 -15.40
CA ASN A 121 -10.14 -10.90 -16.36
C ASN A 121 -8.69 -10.63 -16.78
N GLU A 122 -8.26 -9.38 -16.87
CA GLU A 122 -6.86 -9.05 -17.14
C GLU A 122 -5.94 -9.56 -16.02
N TYR A 123 -6.31 -9.42 -14.76
CA TYR A 123 -5.56 -10.02 -13.65
C TYR A 123 -5.51 -11.53 -13.71
N HIS A 124 -6.61 -12.17 -14.08
CA HIS A 124 -6.63 -13.61 -14.29
C HIS A 124 -5.63 -14.04 -15.38
N CYS A 125 -5.60 -13.32 -16.48
CA CYS A 125 -4.66 -13.57 -17.58
C CYS A 125 -3.20 -13.37 -17.14
N LEU A 126 -2.89 -12.32 -16.36
CA LEU A 126 -1.57 -12.07 -15.81
C LEU A 126 -1.11 -13.22 -14.91
N CYS A 127 -1.97 -13.66 -14.00
CA CYS A 127 -1.69 -14.78 -13.11
C CYS A 127 -1.52 -16.11 -13.86
N ALA A 128 -2.29 -16.33 -14.91
CA ALA A 128 -2.15 -17.52 -15.75
C ALA A 128 -0.83 -17.54 -16.52
N ARG A 129 -0.40 -16.40 -17.03
CA ARG A 129 0.91 -16.23 -17.70
C ARG A 129 2.09 -16.45 -16.77
N ALA A 130 2.01 -15.94 -15.55
CA ALA A 130 3.05 -16.16 -14.55
C ALA A 130 3.27 -17.65 -14.28
N ARG A 131 2.21 -18.45 -14.23
CA ARG A 131 2.28 -19.92 -14.05
C ARG A 131 2.83 -20.68 -15.24
N SER A 132 2.70 -20.17 -16.44
CA SER A 132 3.15 -20.84 -17.67
C SER A 132 4.55 -20.45 -18.12
N SER A 133 5.26 -19.62 -17.37
CA SER A 133 6.65 -19.24 -17.67
C SER A 133 7.59 -20.43 -17.45
N PRO A 134 8.50 -20.72 -18.39
CA PRO A 134 9.42 -21.88 -18.31
C PRO A 134 10.36 -21.87 -17.09
N SER A 135 10.56 -20.73 -16.47
CA SER A 135 11.34 -20.60 -15.22
C SER A 135 10.63 -21.22 -14.01
N MET A 136 9.35 -21.59 -14.14
CA MET A 136 8.52 -22.17 -13.08
C MET A 136 8.29 -23.69 -13.23
N SER A 137 8.94 -24.35 -14.16
CA SER A 137 8.83 -25.79 -14.35
C SER A 137 9.75 -26.58 -13.44
N SER A 138 9.56 -26.48 -12.13
CA SER A 138 9.93 -27.56 -11.22
C SER A 138 8.76 -28.54 -11.19
N PRO A 139 8.93 -29.82 -11.50
CA PRO A 139 7.84 -30.78 -11.46
C PRO A 139 7.48 -31.08 -10.01
N SER A 140 6.49 -30.38 -9.48
CA SER A 140 5.85 -30.79 -8.24
C SER A 140 4.84 -31.89 -8.58
N PRO A 141 4.93 -33.10 -7.98
CA PRO A 141 3.99 -34.19 -8.20
C PRO A 141 2.62 -33.96 -7.54
N VAL A 142 2.38 -32.79 -6.97
CA VAL A 142 1.11 -32.46 -6.34
C VAL A 142 0.28 -31.61 -7.31
N PRO A 143 -0.94 -32.05 -7.71
CA PRO A 143 -1.82 -31.23 -8.52
C PRO A 143 -2.07 -29.92 -7.79
N PRO A 144 -2.02 -28.75 -8.48
CA PRO A 144 -2.20 -27.47 -7.85
C PRO A 144 -3.56 -27.45 -7.14
N PRO A 145 -3.63 -27.02 -5.87
CA PRO A 145 -4.90 -26.86 -5.19
C PRO A 145 -5.76 -25.90 -6.02
N ARG A 146 -7.03 -26.23 -6.17
CA ARG A 146 -7.99 -25.37 -6.90
C ARG A 146 -7.84 -23.94 -6.37
N PRO A 147 -7.71 -22.94 -7.23
CA PRO A 147 -7.39 -21.59 -6.81
C PRO A 147 -8.43 -21.10 -5.81
N ALA A 148 -7.99 -20.86 -4.59
CA ALA A 148 -8.80 -20.40 -3.46
C ALA A 148 -9.47 -19.04 -3.68
N TRP A 149 -9.14 -18.36 -4.79
CA TRP A 149 -9.71 -17.05 -5.14
C TRP A 149 -11.19 -17.07 -5.52
N ARG A 150 -11.76 -18.24 -5.94
CA ARG A 150 -13.19 -18.35 -6.25
C ARG A 150 -14.10 -18.18 -5.04
N SER A 151 -13.63 -18.54 -3.85
CA SER A 151 -14.44 -18.46 -2.62
C SER A 151 -14.27 -17.14 -1.85
N ALA A 152 -13.27 -16.34 -2.17
CA ALA A 152 -12.92 -15.18 -1.38
C ALA A 152 -13.47 -13.85 -1.92
N PHE A 153 -13.93 -13.83 -3.15
CA PHE A 153 -14.57 -12.63 -3.70
C PHE A 153 -15.94 -12.32 -3.10
N CYS A 154 -16.52 -13.27 -2.35
CA CYS A 154 -17.89 -13.17 -1.84
C CYS A 154 -18.01 -12.81 -0.34
N ALA A 155 -16.93 -12.81 0.41
CA ALA A 155 -17.00 -12.60 1.85
C ALA A 155 -15.97 -11.56 2.34
N SER A 156 -16.42 -10.36 2.54
CA SER A 156 -15.73 -9.25 3.25
C SER A 156 -14.52 -8.62 2.55
N CYS A 157 -14.75 -7.54 1.86
CA CYS A 157 -13.79 -6.59 1.29
C CYS A 157 -12.76 -5.99 2.27
N TRP A 158 -12.69 -6.43 3.52
CA TRP A 158 -11.96 -5.74 4.57
C TRP A 158 -10.67 -6.41 5.06
N ARG A 159 -10.35 -7.63 4.59
CA ARG A 159 -9.12 -8.32 5.03
C ARG A 159 -8.64 -9.32 4.01
N MET A 160 -8.06 -8.92 2.90
CA MET A 160 -7.51 -9.93 2.01
C MET A 160 -6.14 -9.61 1.48
N ARG A 161 -5.20 -10.44 1.90
CA ARG A 161 -3.91 -10.66 1.25
C ARG A 161 -4.04 -11.94 0.42
N TRP A 162 -3.69 -11.88 -0.83
CA TRP A 162 -3.61 -13.08 -1.67
C TRP A 162 -2.18 -13.28 -2.11
N VAL A 163 -1.69 -14.45 -1.83
CA VAL A 163 -0.37 -14.91 -2.26
C VAL A 163 -0.60 -16.07 -3.21
N LEU A 164 -0.18 -15.94 -4.45
CA LEU A 164 -0.10 -17.09 -5.35
C LEU A 164 1.24 -17.77 -5.06
N ARG A 165 1.16 -18.98 -4.51
CA ARG A 165 2.34 -19.82 -4.29
C ARG A 165 2.77 -20.49 -5.58
N LYS A 166 4.08 -20.72 -5.68
CA LYS A 166 4.72 -21.55 -6.71
C LYS A 166 4.12 -22.94 -6.75
#